data_fe339162b3b5569738a8317e35d52046
#
_entry.id   fe339162b3b5569738a8317e35d52046
#
_cell.length_a   1.000
_cell.length_b   1.000
_cell.length_c   1.000
_cell.angle_alpha   90.00
_cell.angle_beta   90.00
_cell.angle_gamma   90.00
#
_symmetry.space_group_name_H-M   'P 1'
#
loop_
_entity.id
_entity.type
_entity.pdbx_description
1 polymer ?
#
loop_
_entity_poly.entity_id
_entity_poly.type
_entity_poly.pdbx_seq_one_letter_code
_entity_poly.pdbx_strand_id
1 'polypeptide(L)'
;MVRSPSLMFLIVVSVPIATESPAFAADPAIFWKKTVLDTQFRSEGVAVADVNRDGKMDVLVGEFWYEAPNWTRHEMQKPGNYGDGLNGYSKVFACWAEDLNADGYPDLIVIDFPGLPCYWLENPKGLTTTAEGKPVHWKRHTIWHSACNETPVYTDQLIPGKKVLLMGFQPPGKEREGQMAYFTPNPKDPYSPWIMHPVSEPSTPPEIKDGKPVPGTGKEIPGTFKFSHGLGVGDINGDGRADVIVTAGWWEQPEQLTDKPWRFHSANLGDPAADLFAVDIDGDGYNDVLSTSAHKFGIWYHRQRPAATSEQSPTFEKVVLFPELVSETHAAHFVDIDGDGLKDLVTGKRKYSHGLREPGAAMPATIYWLKATRQSDGSIRFIPQVIDEDSGIGTQFQVVDVNGDGLLDVVTSNKKGVHMILQQRK
;
A
#
# COMPACT_ATOMS: atom_id res chain seq x y z
N MET A 1 68.62 62.86 15.84
CA MET A 1 67.50 62.88 14.93
C MET A 1 66.77 61.56 15.08
N VAL A 2 65.72 61.57 15.86
CA VAL A 2 64.92 60.37 16.12
C VAL A 2 63.62 60.58 15.39
N ARG A 3 63.31 59.69 14.42
CA ARG A 3 62.04 59.68 13.68
C ARG A 3 61.02 58.81 14.45
N SER A 4 59.90 59.41 14.80
CA SER A 4 58.71 58.78 15.38
C SER A 4 57.92 57.97 14.32
N PRO A 5 57.44 56.80 14.59
CA PRO A 5 56.56 56.10 13.69
C PRO A 5 55.07 56.49 13.90
N SER A 6 54.42 56.89 12.83
CA SER A 6 52.97 57.17 12.80
C SER A 6 52.18 55.85 12.90
N LEU A 7 51.34 55.78 13.91
CA LEU A 7 50.40 54.67 14.12
C LEU A 7 49.14 54.93 13.27
N MET A 8 48.90 54.06 12.27
CA MET A 8 47.67 54.06 11.40
C MET A 8 46.62 53.22 12.06
N PHE A 9 45.57 53.85 12.57
CA PHE A 9 44.39 53.14 13.08
C PHE A 9 43.55 52.66 11.92
N LEU A 10 43.42 51.33 11.79
CA LEU A 10 42.50 50.70 10.87
C LEU A 10 41.10 50.57 11.55
N ILE A 11 40.13 51.36 11.12
CA ILE A 11 38.74 51.26 11.57
C ILE A 11 38.09 50.12 10.79
N VAL A 12 37.88 48.97 11.43
CA VAL A 12 37.06 47.88 10.88
C VAL A 12 35.60 48.23 11.16
N VAL A 13 34.88 48.64 10.13
CA VAL A 13 33.42 48.79 10.17
C VAL A 13 32.80 47.39 9.95
N SER A 14 32.33 46.75 11.02
CA SER A 14 31.51 45.54 10.91
C SER A 14 30.09 45.88 10.48
N VAL A 15 29.76 45.58 9.24
CA VAL A 15 28.38 45.58 8.78
C VAL A 15 27.69 44.28 9.29
N PRO A 16 26.62 44.35 10.06
CA PRO A 16 25.88 43.14 10.43
C PRO A 16 25.21 42.59 9.18
N ILE A 17 25.60 41.40 8.75
CA ILE A 17 24.85 40.60 7.78
C ILE A 17 23.65 40.08 8.55
N ALA A 18 22.48 40.70 8.34
CA ALA A 18 21.21 40.11 8.75
C ALA A 18 20.96 38.86 7.88
N THR A 19 21.17 37.69 8.43
CA THR A 19 20.70 36.46 7.87
C THR A 19 19.19 36.43 8.10
N GLU A 20 18.40 36.92 7.14
CA GLU A 20 16.97 36.61 7.08
C GLU A 20 16.86 35.09 6.87
N SER A 21 16.43 34.37 7.90
CA SER A 21 15.94 33.02 7.74
C SER A 21 14.81 33.06 6.72
N PRO A 22 14.78 32.16 5.70
CA PRO A 22 13.66 32.11 4.78
C PRO A 22 12.39 31.90 5.60
N ALA A 23 11.48 32.87 5.54
CA ALA A 23 10.15 32.68 6.07
C ALA A 23 9.52 31.53 5.29
N PHE A 24 9.38 30.37 5.94
CA PHE A 24 8.55 29.30 5.39
C PHE A 24 7.16 29.90 5.16
N ALA A 25 6.70 29.89 3.90
CA ALA A 25 5.33 30.25 3.59
C ALA A 25 4.43 29.35 4.45
N ALA A 26 3.49 29.96 5.19
CA ALA A 26 2.53 29.18 5.94
C ALA A 26 1.83 28.22 4.95
N ASP A 27 1.87 26.91 5.21
CA ASP A 27 1.20 25.93 4.38
C ASP A 27 -0.25 26.37 4.17
N PRO A 28 -0.78 26.35 2.92
CA PRO A 28 -2.18 26.62 2.69
C PRO A 28 -2.99 25.61 3.52
N ALA A 29 -4.01 26.09 4.23
CA ALA A 29 -4.83 25.20 5.06
C ALA A 29 -5.50 24.14 4.18
N ILE A 30 -5.13 22.88 4.36
CA ILE A 30 -5.73 21.73 3.70
C ILE A 30 -7.02 21.39 4.41
N PHE A 31 -8.09 21.18 3.65
CA PHE A 31 -9.37 20.66 4.14
C PHE A 31 -9.93 19.63 3.16
N TRP A 32 -10.89 18.84 3.61
CA TRP A 32 -11.35 17.67 2.88
C TRP A 32 -12.85 17.76 2.60
N LYS A 33 -13.23 17.44 1.35
CA LYS A 33 -14.64 17.42 0.93
C LYS A 33 -15.05 16.00 0.57
N LYS A 34 -15.90 15.40 1.38
CA LYS A 34 -16.43 14.06 1.19
C LYS A 34 -17.61 14.03 0.22
N THR A 35 -17.60 13.04 -0.66
CA THR A 35 -18.74 12.63 -1.48
C THR A 35 -18.99 11.13 -1.25
N VAL A 36 -20.21 10.76 -0.93
CA VAL A 36 -20.65 9.36 -0.79
C VAL A 36 -21.18 8.89 -2.13
N LEU A 37 -20.49 7.93 -2.77
CA LEU A 37 -20.89 7.37 -4.05
C LEU A 37 -21.88 6.21 -3.89
N ASP A 38 -21.70 5.40 -2.87
CA ASP A 38 -22.63 4.31 -2.49
C ASP A 38 -22.61 4.12 -0.97
N THR A 39 -23.72 3.74 -0.39
CA THR A 39 -23.84 3.44 1.06
C THR A 39 -23.80 1.95 1.35
N GLN A 40 -23.77 1.09 0.33
CA GLN A 40 -23.74 -0.34 0.48
C GLN A 40 -22.29 -0.87 0.42
N PHE A 41 -22.07 -1.95 1.15
CA PHE A 41 -20.80 -2.66 1.08
C PHE A 41 -20.62 -3.33 -0.30
N ARG A 42 -19.72 -2.80 -1.13
CA ARG A 42 -19.44 -3.28 -2.50
C ARG A 42 -18.15 -4.07 -2.58
N SER A 43 -17.08 -3.54 -1.98
CA SER A 43 -15.74 -4.13 -2.02
C SER A 43 -14.92 -3.66 -0.84
N GLU A 44 -13.78 -4.28 -0.60
CA GLU A 44 -12.77 -3.81 0.35
C GLU A 44 -11.56 -3.21 -0.35
N GLY A 45 -11.53 -3.26 -1.69
CA GLY A 45 -10.58 -2.58 -2.55
C GLY A 45 -11.29 -1.62 -3.50
N VAL A 46 -10.57 -0.62 -4.01
CA VAL A 46 -11.05 0.39 -4.96
C VAL A 46 -9.95 0.75 -5.95
N ALA A 47 -10.33 1.02 -7.21
CA ALA A 47 -9.44 1.56 -8.23
C ALA A 47 -10.01 2.86 -8.81
N VAL A 48 -9.13 3.67 -9.41
CA VAL A 48 -9.49 4.93 -10.08
C VAL A 48 -8.86 4.94 -11.46
N ALA A 49 -9.65 5.17 -12.50
CA ALA A 49 -9.19 5.25 -13.89
C ALA A 49 -10.25 5.92 -14.77
N ASP A 50 -9.85 6.46 -15.91
CA ASP A 50 -10.74 6.95 -16.96
C ASP A 50 -11.25 5.76 -17.79
N VAL A 51 -12.36 5.14 -17.34
CA VAL A 51 -12.90 3.88 -17.88
C VAL A 51 -13.41 4.01 -19.31
N ASN A 52 -14.02 5.13 -19.62
CA ASN A 52 -14.66 5.38 -20.91
C ASN A 52 -13.87 6.31 -21.83
N ARG A 53 -12.69 6.80 -21.38
CA ARG A 53 -11.80 7.72 -22.09
C ARG A 53 -12.42 9.07 -22.38
N ASP A 54 -13.22 9.60 -21.46
CA ASP A 54 -13.79 10.94 -21.55
C ASP A 54 -12.92 12.03 -20.92
N GLY A 55 -11.75 11.65 -20.39
CA GLY A 55 -10.78 12.54 -19.75
C GLY A 55 -11.05 12.80 -18.27
N LYS A 56 -11.99 12.07 -17.64
CA LYS A 56 -12.30 12.15 -16.23
C LYS A 56 -12.03 10.82 -15.54
N MET A 57 -11.58 10.88 -14.30
CA MET A 57 -11.33 9.69 -13.52
C MET A 57 -12.63 9.16 -12.91
N ASP A 58 -12.89 7.89 -13.16
CA ASP A 58 -14.00 7.11 -12.61
C ASP A 58 -13.53 6.28 -11.42
N VAL A 59 -14.50 5.78 -10.61
CA VAL A 59 -14.23 4.94 -9.45
C VAL A 59 -14.74 3.52 -9.70
N LEU A 60 -13.87 2.51 -9.56
CA LEU A 60 -14.18 1.10 -9.80
C LEU A 60 -14.15 0.30 -8.49
N VAL A 61 -15.19 -0.47 -8.21
CA VAL A 61 -15.36 -1.26 -6.97
C VAL A 61 -15.94 -2.65 -7.28
N GLY A 62 -15.10 -3.59 -7.61
CA GLY A 62 -15.50 -4.97 -7.82
C GLY A 62 -16.54 -5.20 -8.92
N GLU A 63 -17.82 -5.09 -8.60
CA GLU A 63 -18.91 -5.34 -9.56
C GLU A 63 -19.40 -4.08 -10.29
N PHE A 64 -18.99 -2.89 -9.83
CA PHE A 64 -19.47 -1.62 -10.35
C PHE A 64 -18.35 -0.65 -10.65
N TRP A 65 -18.60 0.27 -11.57
CA TRP A 65 -17.87 1.52 -11.67
C TRP A 65 -18.83 2.71 -11.67
N TYR A 66 -18.34 3.85 -11.21
CA TYR A 66 -19.09 5.09 -11.06
C TYR A 66 -18.49 6.12 -12.01
N GLU A 67 -19.27 6.50 -13.03
CA GLU A 67 -18.86 7.40 -14.09
C GLU A 67 -18.90 8.86 -13.63
N ALA A 68 -17.76 9.54 -13.73
CA ALA A 68 -17.65 10.96 -13.46
C ALA A 68 -18.34 11.80 -14.58
N PRO A 69 -18.77 13.02 -14.28
CA PRO A 69 -18.78 13.71 -12.99
C PRO A 69 -20.05 13.43 -12.17
N ASN A 70 -21.01 12.71 -12.73
CA ASN A 70 -22.33 12.50 -12.12
C ASN A 70 -22.39 11.26 -11.24
N TRP A 71 -21.33 10.46 -11.25
CA TRP A 71 -21.18 9.22 -10.49
C TRP A 71 -22.30 8.21 -10.81
N THR A 72 -22.67 8.17 -12.11
CA THR A 72 -23.62 7.18 -12.62
C THR A 72 -23.05 5.79 -12.47
N ARG A 73 -23.78 4.90 -11.83
CA ARG A 73 -23.32 3.54 -11.55
C ARG A 73 -23.58 2.60 -12.73
N HIS A 74 -22.54 1.87 -13.16
CA HIS A 74 -22.59 0.84 -14.21
C HIS A 74 -22.10 -0.50 -13.68
N GLU A 75 -22.68 -1.61 -14.17
CA GLU A 75 -22.28 -2.96 -13.80
C GLU A 75 -21.11 -3.45 -14.65
N MET A 76 -20.06 -3.96 -13.98
CA MET A 76 -18.97 -4.70 -14.62
C MET A 76 -19.17 -6.21 -14.50
N GLN A 77 -19.80 -6.65 -13.42
CA GLN A 77 -20.13 -8.05 -13.14
C GLN A 77 -21.52 -8.13 -12.50
N LYS A 78 -22.08 -9.33 -12.41
CA LYS A 78 -23.32 -9.55 -11.64
C LYS A 78 -23.10 -9.16 -10.19
N PRO A 79 -23.88 -8.23 -9.64
CA PRO A 79 -23.71 -7.73 -8.28
C PRO A 79 -23.85 -8.82 -7.22
N GLY A 80 -22.93 -8.83 -6.25
CA GLY A 80 -23.05 -9.58 -5.00
C GLY A 80 -23.88 -8.83 -3.96
N ASN A 81 -24.24 -9.54 -2.90
CA ASN A 81 -24.82 -8.96 -1.69
C ASN A 81 -23.99 -9.42 -0.49
N TYR A 82 -23.25 -8.49 0.13
CA TYR A 82 -22.35 -8.78 1.25
C TYR A 82 -22.92 -8.31 2.59
N GLY A 83 -24.20 -7.88 2.62
CA GLY A 83 -24.88 -7.38 3.83
C GLY A 83 -24.22 -6.11 4.39
N ASP A 84 -24.18 -6.03 5.70
CA ASP A 84 -23.52 -4.92 6.46
C ASP A 84 -22.02 -5.18 6.71
N GLY A 85 -21.50 -6.31 6.27
CA GLY A 85 -20.11 -6.71 6.47
C GLY A 85 -19.75 -7.14 7.89
N LEU A 86 -20.69 -7.20 8.84
CA LEU A 86 -20.39 -7.61 10.21
C LEU A 86 -19.91 -9.07 10.29
N ASN A 87 -20.50 -9.94 9.46
CA ASN A 87 -20.23 -11.38 9.44
C ASN A 87 -19.79 -11.87 8.04
N GLY A 88 -19.43 -10.98 7.15
CA GLY A 88 -19.08 -11.32 5.77
C GLY A 88 -18.04 -10.42 5.15
N TYR A 89 -17.50 -10.86 4.03
CA TYR A 89 -16.50 -10.14 3.24
C TYR A 89 -16.95 -10.05 1.79
N SER A 90 -16.46 -9.04 1.08
CA SER A 90 -16.63 -8.97 -0.36
C SER A 90 -15.73 -9.98 -1.09
N LYS A 91 -15.88 -10.06 -2.40
CA LYS A 91 -15.00 -10.82 -3.30
C LYS A 91 -13.95 -9.96 -3.97
N VAL A 92 -13.69 -8.78 -3.41
CA VAL A 92 -12.67 -7.86 -3.91
C VAL A 92 -11.95 -7.27 -2.71
N PHE A 93 -10.82 -7.88 -2.35
CA PHE A 93 -9.95 -7.43 -1.27
C PHE A 93 -9.02 -6.32 -1.73
N ALA A 94 -8.52 -6.39 -2.95
CA ALA A 94 -7.77 -5.31 -3.57
C ALA A 94 -8.04 -5.26 -5.07
N CYS A 95 -7.93 -4.08 -5.67
CA CYS A 95 -8.05 -3.94 -7.12
C CYS A 95 -7.24 -2.73 -7.63
N TRP A 96 -6.81 -2.83 -8.89
CA TRP A 96 -6.07 -1.78 -9.59
C TRP A 96 -6.51 -1.72 -11.04
N ALA A 97 -6.42 -0.55 -11.64
CA ALA A 97 -6.74 -0.34 -13.05
C ALA A 97 -5.46 -0.20 -13.88
N GLU A 98 -5.40 -0.90 -15.00
CA GLU A 98 -4.29 -0.87 -15.96
C GLU A 98 -4.76 -1.35 -17.33
N ASP A 99 -4.24 -0.80 -18.43
CA ASP A 99 -4.48 -1.31 -19.78
C ASP A 99 -3.61 -2.57 -20.02
N LEU A 100 -4.18 -3.74 -19.76
CA LEU A 100 -3.45 -5.01 -19.76
C LEU A 100 -3.33 -5.64 -21.15
N ASN A 101 -4.23 -5.31 -22.06
CA ASN A 101 -4.28 -5.84 -23.42
C ASN A 101 -3.81 -4.84 -24.48
N ALA A 102 -3.38 -3.64 -24.05
CA ALA A 102 -2.89 -2.54 -24.89
C ALA A 102 -3.94 -2.06 -25.94
N ASP A 103 -5.23 -2.08 -25.56
CA ASP A 103 -6.30 -1.57 -26.43
C ASP A 103 -6.67 -0.10 -26.14
N GLY A 104 -6.01 0.49 -25.16
CA GLY A 104 -6.14 1.89 -24.75
C GLY A 104 -7.23 2.14 -23.71
N TYR A 105 -7.91 1.12 -23.21
CA TYR A 105 -8.91 1.22 -22.14
C TYR A 105 -8.40 0.53 -20.87
N PRO A 106 -8.56 1.13 -19.70
CA PRO A 106 -8.11 0.50 -18.46
C PRO A 106 -9.00 -0.71 -18.12
N ASP A 107 -8.35 -1.84 -17.84
CA ASP A 107 -8.94 -3.06 -17.30
C ASP A 107 -8.87 -3.03 -15.77
N LEU A 108 -9.54 -3.96 -15.09
CA LEU A 108 -9.53 -4.05 -13.62
C LEU A 108 -8.87 -5.35 -13.15
N ILE A 109 -7.72 -5.24 -12.47
CA ILE A 109 -7.11 -6.33 -11.71
C ILE A 109 -7.91 -6.52 -10.43
N VAL A 110 -8.25 -7.76 -10.08
CA VAL A 110 -9.04 -8.11 -8.90
C VAL A 110 -8.35 -9.20 -8.09
N ILE A 111 -8.12 -8.92 -6.82
CA ILE A 111 -7.77 -9.91 -5.81
C ILE A 111 -9.05 -10.29 -5.07
N ASP A 112 -9.45 -11.54 -5.21
CA ASP A 112 -10.61 -12.09 -4.53
C ASP A 112 -10.32 -12.37 -3.04
N PHE A 113 -11.22 -13.02 -2.35
CA PHE A 113 -11.04 -13.46 -0.97
C PHE A 113 -9.77 -14.33 -0.83
N PRO A 114 -8.95 -14.14 0.23
CA PRO A 114 -7.67 -14.83 0.36
C PRO A 114 -7.74 -16.35 0.16
N GLY A 115 -6.89 -16.84 -0.72
CA GLY A 115 -6.83 -18.24 -1.15
C GLY A 115 -7.69 -18.57 -2.36
N LEU A 116 -8.47 -17.62 -2.90
CA LEU A 116 -9.17 -17.76 -4.16
C LEU A 116 -8.34 -17.24 -5.34
N PRO A 117 -8.73 -17.61 -6.60
CA PRO A 117 -8.05 -17.10 -7.79
C PRO A 117 -8.12 -15.58 -7.91
N CYS A 118 -7.00 -14.95 -8.28
CA CYS A 118 -6.98 -13.57 -8.74
C CYS A 118 -7.14 -13.51 -10.27
N TYR A 119 -7.71 -12.41 -10.75
CA TYR A 119 -8.09 -12.27 -12.15
C TYR A 119 -8.13 -10.80 -12.57
N TRP A 120 -8.30 -10.56 -13.86
CA TRP A 120 -8.61 -9.23 -14.35
C TRP A 120 -9.88 -9.26 -15.20
N LEU A 121 -10.55 -8.12 -15.25
CA LEU A 121 -11.75 -7.88 -16.02
C LEU A 121 -11.41 -7.00 -17.21
N GLU A 122 -11.66 -7.51 -18.42
CA GLU A 122 -11.43 -6.81 -19.67
C GLU A 122 -12.50 -5.74 -19.90
N ASN A 123 -12.10 -4.50 -20.02
CA ASN A 123 -12.97 -3.39 -20.29
C ASN A 123 -13.56 -3.50 -21.70
N PRO A 124 -14.88 -3.52 -21.87
CA PRO A 124 -15.53 -3.58 -23.18
C PRO A 124 -15.49 -2.22 -23.91
N LYS A 125 -14.37 -1.49 -23.80
CA LYS A 125 -14.15 -0.16 -24.40
C LYS A 125 -15.18 0.89 -23.95
N GLY A 126 -15.45 0.90 -22.65
CA GLY A 126 -16.39 1.81 -22.04
C GLY A 126 -17.88 1.51 -22.31
N LEU A 127 -18.19 0.40 -22.97
CA LEU A 127 -19.59 0.02 -23.22
C LEU A 127 -20.27 -0.39 -21.91
N THR A 128 -21.42 0.23 -21.62
CA THR A 128 -22.20 -0.01 -20.39
C THR A 128 -23.45 -0.84 -20.63
N THR A 129 -24.03 -0.77 -21.83
CA THR A 129 -25.28 -1.45 -22.18
C THR A 129 -25.23 -2.05 -23.58
N THR A 130 -25.89 -3.22 -23.74
CA THR A 130 -26.13 -3.84 -25.04
C THR A 130 -27.19 -3.06 -25.85
N ALA A 131 -27.40 -3.43 -27.12
CA ALA A 131 -28.46 -2.87 -27.94
C ALA A 131 -29.88 -3.08 -27.35
N GLU A 132 -30.06 -4.13 -26.52
CA GLU A 132 -31.32 -4.43 -25.83
C GLU A 132 -31.42 -3.74 -24.45
N GLY A 133 -30.47 -2.84 -24.10
CA GLY A 133 -30.48 -2.10 -22.84
C GLY A 133 -30.06 -2.92 -21.61
N LYS A 134 -29.41 -4.09 -21.79
CA LYS A 134 -28.87 -4.88 -20.67
C LYS A 134 -27.45 -4.43 -20.32
N PRO A 135 -27.03 -4.57 -19.04
CA PRO A 135 -25.64 -4.31 -18.66
C PRO A 135 -24.65 -5.15 -19.49
N VAL A 136 -23.55 -4.54 -19.90
CA VAL A 136 -22.41 -5.25 -20.51
C VAL A 136 -21.47 -5.65 -19.39
N HIS A 137 -21.42 -6.95 -19.12
CA HIS A 137 -20.46 -7.46 -18.15
C HIS A 137 -19.08 -7.65 -18.78
N TRP A 138 -18.05 -7.28 -18.03
CA TRP A 138 -16.67 -7.39 -18.44
C TRP A 138 -16.21 -8.84 -18.47
N LYS A 139 -15.40 -9.21 -19.43
CA LYS A 139 -14.88 -10.56 -19.56
C LYS A 139 -13.77 -10.81 -18.55
N ARG A 140 -13.85 -11.93 -17.84
CA ARG A 140 -12.90 -12.34 -16.82
C ARG A 140 -11.77 -13.18 -17.40
N HIS A 141 -10.51 -12.83 -17.02
CA HIS A 141 -9.30 -13.58 -17.34
C HIS A 141 -8.52 -13.90 -16.05
N THR A 142 -8.11 -15.15 -15.89
CA THR A 142 -7.39 -15.59 -14.68
C THR A 142 -5.95 -15.12 -14.71
N ILE A 143 -5.50 -14.43 -13.67
CA ILE A 143 -4.10 -14.09 -13.44
C ILE A 143 -3.39 -15.30 -12.82
N TRP A 144 -3.87 -15.78 -11.67
CA TRP A 144 -3.30 -16.90 -10.94
C TRP A 144 -4.37 -17.65 -10.16
N HIS A 145 -4.07 -18.90 -9.77
CA HIS A 145 -5.03 -19.80 -9.11
C HIS A 145 -5.36 -19.43 -7.67
N SER A 146 -4.54 -18.61 -6.99
CA SER A 146 -4.81 -18.15 -5.64
C SER A 146 -3.96 -16.92 -5.30
N ALA A 147 -4.50 -16.04 -4.44
CA ALA A 147 -3.77 -14.97 -3.76
C ALA A 147 -4.03 -15.12 -2.26
N CYS A 148 -3.01 -15.06 -1.41
CA CYS A 148 -3.14 -15.40 0.01
C CYS A 148 -3.05 -14.19 0.95
N ASN A 149 -2.38 -13.11 0.55
CA ASN A 149 -2.29 -11.90 1.35
C ASN A 149 -3.62 -11.14 1.33
N GLU A 150 -3.98 -10.52 2.45
CA GLU A 150 -5.10 -9.57 2.49
C GLU A 150 -4.76 -8.27 1.75
N THR A 151 -3.49 -7.87 1.80
CA THR A 151 -2.94 -6.70 1.11
C THR A 151 -1.79 -7.11 0.20
N PRO A 152 -2.04 -7.68 -1.00
CA PRO A 152 -1.01 -7.86 -2.01
C PRO A 152 -0.59 -6.51 -2.58
N VAL A 153 0.59 -6.44 -3.21
CA VAL A 153 1.16 -5.20 -3.71
C VAL A 153 1.20 -5.20 -5.24
N TYR A 154 0.66 -4.16 -5.88
CA TYR A 154 0.81 -3.91 -7.31
C TYR A 154 1.63 -2.64 -7.52
N THR A 155 2.89 -2.79 -7.98
CA THR A 155 3.86 -1.71 -7.94
C THR A 155 4.90 -1.81 -9.05
N ASP A 156 5.49 -0.66 -9.42
CA ASP A 156 6.69 -0.55 -10.27
C ASP A 156 7.98 -0.34 -9.46
N GLN A 157 7.91 -0.33 -8.13
CA GLN A 157 9.08 -0.16 -7.27
C GLN A 157 10.01 -1.38 -7.29
N LEU A 158 9.44 -2.59 -7.42
CA LEU A 158 10.22 -3.83 -7.47
C LEU A 158 11.04 -3.96 -8.76
N ILE A 159 10.47 -3.53 -9.87
CA ILE A 159 11.13 -3.46 -11.17
C ILE A 159 10.85 -2.07 -11.75
N PRO A 160 11.81 -1.13 -11.72
CA PRO A 160 11.58 0.23 -12.18
C PRO A 160 10.98 0.28 -13.59
N GLY A 161 9.86 1.01 -13.73
CA GLY A 161 9.14 1.18 -15.00
C GLY A 161 8.30 -0.02 -15.44
N LYS A 162 8.17 -1.06 -14.61
CA LYS A 162 7.32 -2.22 -14.90
C LYS A 162 6.48 -2.59 -13.69
N LYS A 163 5.18 -2.37 -13.77
CA LYS A 163 4.27 -2.81 -12.70
C LYS A 163 4.20 -4.34 -12.62
N VAL A 164 4.25 -4.85 -11.40
CA VAL A 164 4.18 -6.27 -11.07
C VAL A 164 3.20 -6.48 -9.91
N LEU A 165 2.55 -7.63 -9.89
CA LEU A 165 1.73 -8.07 -8.76
C LEU A 165 2.57 -8.96 -7.85
N LEU A 166 2.86 -8.49 -6.63
CA LEU A 166 3.58 -9.23 -5.61
C LEU A 166 2.61 -9.82 -4.61
N MET A 167 2.66 -11.13 -4.39
CA MET A 167 1.79 -11.83 -3.44
C MET A 167 2.33 -13.20 -3.05
N GLY A 168 1.94 -13.68 -1.87
CA GLY A 168 2.02 -15.08 -1.50
C GLY A 168 0.85 -15.86 -2.11
N PHE A 169 1.09 -17.08 -2.51
CA PHE A 169 0.06 -17.97 -3.03
C PHE A 169 0.24 -19.39 -2.50
N GLN A 170 -0.81 -20.19 -2.58
CA GLN A 170 -0.81 -21.61 -2.21
C GLN A 170 -1.40 -22.43 -3.35
N PRO A 171 -0.75 -23.52 -3.81
CA PRO A 171 -1.32 -24.39 -4.83
C PRO A 171 -2.66 -25.00 -4.36
N PRO A 172 -3.64 -25.18 -5.24
CA PRO A 172 -4.92 -25.77 -4.88
C PRO A 172 -4.79 -27.13 -4.20
N GLY A 173 -5.45 -27.30 -3.06
CA GLY A 173 -5.36 -28.52 -2.26
C GLY A 173 -4.06 -28.72 -1.49
N LYS A 174 -3.15 -27.74 -1.49
CA LYS A 174 -1.82 -27.80 -0.89
C LYS A 174 -1.58 -26.60 0.02
N GLU A 175 -2.41 -26.45 1.04
CA GLU A 175 -2.43 -25.26 1.91
C GLU A 175 -1.14 -24.97 2.68
N ARG A 176 -0.21 -25.93 2.71
CA ARG A 176 1.09 -25.79 3.39
C ARG A 176 2.29 -25.68 2.43
N GLU A 177 2.03 -25.57 1.13
CA GLU A 177 3.06 -25.43 0.10
C GLU A 177 3.08 -24.00 -0.48
N GLY A 178 2.89 -22.97 0.36
CA GLY A 178 2.86 -21.58 -0.06
C GLY A 178 4.20 -21.07 -0.57
N GLN A 179 4.16 -20.09 -1.49
CA GLN A 179 5.33 -19.45 -2.06
C GLN A 179 5.09 -17.95 -2.24
N MET A 180 6.11 -17.14 -2.00
CA MET A 180 6.13 -15.71 -2.34
C MET A 180 6.66 -15.54 -3.75
N ALA A 181 5.94 -14.78 -4.56
CA ALA A 181 6.33 -14.51 -5.94
C ALA A 181 5.81 -13.15 -6.43
N TYR A 182 6.44 -12.60 -7.45
CA TYR A 182 5.86 -11.54 -8.24
C TYR A 182 5.41 -12.06 -9.60
N PHE A 183 4.40 -11.42 -10.17
CA PHE A 183 3.73 -11.85 -11.39
C PHE A 183 3.74 -10.72 -12.42
N THR A 184 3.99 -11.07 -13.67
CA THR A 184 3.97 -10.15 -14.80
C THR A 184 3.01 -10.62 -15.87
N PRO A 185 2.29 -9.71 -16.57
CA PRO A 185 1.52 -10.09 -17.75
C PRO A 185 2.37 -10.86 -18.75
N ASN A 186 1.77 -11.85 -19.41
CA ASN A 186 2.47 -12.59 -20.45
C ASN A 186 2.57 -11.71 -21.72
N PRO A 187 3.79 -11.32 -22.16
CA PRO A 187 3.96 -10.41 -23.30
C PRO A 187 3.57 -11.02 -24.66
N LYS A 188 3.38 -12.34 -24.72
CA LYS A 188 2.96 -13.04 -25.94
C LYS A 188 1.45 -13.19 -26.07
N ASP A 189 0.76 -13.21 -24.96
CA ASP A 189 -0.70 -13.37 -24.88
C ASP A 189 -1.23 -12.79 -23.57
N PRO A 190 -1.81 -11.57 -23.57
CA PRO A 190 -2.31 -10.92 -22.34
C PRO A 190 -3.48 -11.68 -21.70
N TYR A 191 -4.14 -12.57 -22.45
CA TYR A 191 -5.31 -13.33 -21.98
C TYR A 191 -4.96 -14.63 -21.27
N SER A 192 -3.69 -15.08 -21.38
CA SER A 192 -3.18 -16.25 -20.66
C SER A 192 -2.80 -15.89 -19.21
N PRO A 193 -2.70 -16.88 -18.30
CA PRO A 193 -2.19 -16.64 -16.95
C PRO A 193 -0.85 -15.90 -16.96
N TRP A 194 -0.65 -15.05 -15.97
CA TRP A 194 0.58 -14.28 -15.84
C TRP A 194 1.79 -15.18 -15.57
N ILE A 195 2.97 -14.68 -15.86
CA ILE A 195 4.23 -15.36 -15.62
C ILE A 195 4.62 -15.17 -14.15
N MET A 196 4.81 -16.27 -13.43
CA MET A 196 5.26 -16.29 -12.05
C MET A 196 6.79 -16.21 -12.00
N HIS A 197 7.31 -15.33 -11.16
CA HIS A 197 8.72 -15.18 -10.84
C HIS A 197 8.94 -15.42 -9.34
N PRO A 198 9.68 -16.43 -8.93
CA PRO A 198 9.82 -16.78 -7.53
C PRO A 198 10.63 -15.73 -6.76
N VAL A 199 10.13 -15.33 -5.60
CA VAL A 199 10.86 -14.57 -4.58
C VAL A 199 11.37 -15.55 -3.50
N SER A 200 10.56 -16.52 -3.11
CA SER A 200 10.94 -17.52 -2.12
C SER A 200 11.01 -18.93 -2.71
N GLU A 201 11.65 -19.84 -1.97
CA GLU A 201 11.38 -21.27 -2.11
C GLU A 201 9.91 -21.56 -1.74
N PRO A 202 9.32 -22.65 -2.25
CA PRO A 202 8.03 -23.10 -1.75
C PRO A 202 8.14 -23.60 -0.30
N SER A 203 7.10 -23.40 0.49
CA SER A 203 6.93 -24.06 1.79
C SER A 203 6.89 -25.58 1.59
N THR A 204 7.40 -26.32 2.55
CA THR A 204 7.29 -27.78 2.57
C THR A 204 6.47 -28.20 3.80
N PRO A 205 5.48 -29.11 3.64
CA PRO A 205 4.69 -29.56 4.78
C PRO A 205 5.55 -30.32 5.78
N PRO A 206 5.23 -30.28 7.09
CA PRO A 206 5.91 -31.09 8.06
C PRO A 206 5.63 -32.60 7.83
N GLU A 207 6.56 -33.44 8.21
CA GLU A 207 6.31 -34.88 8.28
C GLU A 207 5.16 -35.19 9.26
N ILE A 208 4.31 -36.12 8.91
CA ILE A 208 3.21 -36.55 9.77
C ILE A 208 3.53 -37.94 10.34
N LYS A 209 3.61 -38.02 11.65
CA LYS A 209 3.77 -39.30 12.39
C LYS A 209 2.63 -39.43 13.39
N ASP A 210 1.95 -40.60 13.37
CA ASP A 210 0.80 -40.90 14.22
C ASP A 210 -0.31 -39.81 14.14
N GLY A 211 -0.55 -39.25 12.92
CA GLY A 211 -1.52 -38.19 12.68
C GLY A 211 -1.15 -36.82 13.20
N LYS A 212 0.10 -36.61 13.67
CA LYS A 212 0.58 -35.32 14.19
C LYS A 212 1.81 -34.82 13.41
N PRO A 213 1.93 -33.50 13.21
CA PRO A 213 3.15 -32.90 12.64
C PRO A 213 4.37 -33.21 13.53
N VAL A 214 5.48 -33.63 12.92
CA VAL A 214 6.76 -33.82 13.58
C VAL A 214 7.45 -32.47 13.73
N PRO A 215 7.72 -31.99 14.95
CA PRO A 215 8.40 -30.73 15.19
C PRO A 215 9.76 -30.65 14.50
N GLY A 216 10.06 -29.50 13.88
CA GLY A 216 11.33 -29.25 13.18
C GLY A 216 11.45 -29.90 11.80
N THR A 217 10.38 -30.54 11.30
CA THR A 217 10.27 -30.97 9.92
C THR A 217 9.38 -30.02 9.13
N GLY A 218 9.60 -29.94 7.81
CA GLY A 218 8.94 -28.95 6.96
C GLY A 218 9.59 -27.56 7.05
N LYS A 219 9.18 -26.69 6.15
CA LYS A 219 9.64 -25.29 6.08
C LYS A 219 8.44 -24.39 5.76
N GLU A 220 8.08 -23.53 6.69
CA GLU A 220 7.08 -22.50 6.47
C GLU A 220 7.74 -21.25 5.87
N ILE A 221 7.17 -20.72 4.78
CA ILE A 221 7.60 -19.46 4.18
C ILE A 221 6.67 -18.36 4.69
N PRO A 222 7.21 -17.31 5.32
CA PRO A 222 6.40 -16.21 5.87
C PRO A 222 5.60 -15.50 4.76
N GLY A 223 4.44 -14.94 5.11
CA GLY A 223 3.63 -14.14 4.19
C GLY A 223 2.93 -14.92 3.08
N THR A 224 2.93 -16.27 3.11
CA THR A 224 2.38 -17.12 2.02
C THR A 224 1.09 -17.85 2.38
N PHE A 225 0.59 -17.68 3.60
CA PHE A 225 -0.63 -18.33 4.07
C PHE A 225 -1.86 -17.44 3.81
N LYS A 226 -3.03 -18.06 3.75
CA LYS A 226 -4.30 -17.34 3.72
C LYS A 226 -4.39 -16.34 4.86
N PHE A 227 -4.82 -15.11 4.54
CA PHE A 227 -4.90 -14.01 5.50
C PHE A 227 -3.55 -13.54 6.04
N SER A 228 -2.46 -13.75 5.30
CA SER A 228 -1.18 -13.15 5.67
C SER A 228 -1.25 -11.63 5.59
N HIS A 229 -0.71 -10.98 6.60
CA HIS A 229 -0.64 -9.53 6.75
C HIS A 229 0.81 -9.06 6.73
N GLY A 230 1.01 -7.80 6.32
CA GLY A 230 2.32 -7.18 6.28
C GLY A 230 3.14 -7.63 5.08
N LEU A 231 2.94 -6.94 3.95
CA LEU A 231 3.73 -7.08 2.75
C LEU A 231 4.17 -5.69 2.28
N GLY A 232 5.41 -5.57 1.84
CA GLY A 232 5.94 -4.31 1.36
C GLY A 232 7.08 -4.49 0.39
N VAL A 233 7.49 -3.38 -0.22
CA VAL A 233 8.60 -3.28 -1.15
C VAL A 233 9.45 -2.06 -0.79
N GLY A 234 10.76 -2.23 -0.70
CA GLY A 234 11.68 -1.13 -0.46
C GLY A 234 13.11 -1.60 -0.22
N ASP A 235 14.06 -0.73 -0.44
CA ASP A 235 15.49 -1.01 -0.27
C ASP A 235 15.84 -1.05 1.23
N ILE A 236 16.06 -2.23 1.78
CA ILE A 236 16.40 -2.42 3.20
C ILE A 236 17.90 -2.30 3.45
N ASN A 237 18.72 -2.83 2.55
CA ASN A 237 20.17 -2.92 2.76
C ASN A 237 20.96 -1.74 2.19
N GLY A 238 20.30 -0.79 1.50
CA GLY A 238 20.93 0.42 0.94
C GLY A 238 21.70 0.15 -0.36
N ASP A 239 21.39 -0.94 -1.08
CA ASP A 239 22.07 -1.31 -2.33
C ASP A 239 21.43 -0.74 -3.60
N GLY A 240 20.34 0.01 -3.45
CA GLY A 240 19.59 0.67 -4.53
C GLY A 240 18.58 -0.23 -5.23
N ARG A 241 18.37 -1.46 -4.74
CA ARG A 241 17.34 -2.39 -5.25
C ARG A 241 16.24 -2.55 -4.20
N ALA A 242 15.02 -2.68 -4.67
CA ALA A 242 13.88 -2.83 -3.77
C ALA A 242 13.68 -4.28 -3.35
N ASP A 243 13.74 -4.54 -2.06
CA ASP A 243 13.54 -5.84 -1.42
C ASP A 243 12.05 -6.13 -1.20
N VAL A 244 11.71 -7.39 -0.94
CA VAL A 244 10.37 -7.80 -0.52
C VAL A 244 10.34 -7.98 0.99
N ILE A 245 9.47 -7.23 1.66
CA ILE A 245 9.42 -7.13 3.12
C ILE A 245 8.17 -7.84 3.65
N VAL A 246 8.34 -8.67 4.68
CA VAL A 246 7.25 -9.29 5.46
C VAL A 246 7.53 -9.15 6.95
N THR A 247 6.55 -9.39 7.82
CA THR A 247 6.71 -9.22 9.27
C THR A 247 7.79 -10.11 9.91
N ALA A 248 8.20 -11.19 9.23
CA ALA A 248 9.24 -12.12 9.70
C ALA A 248 10.64 -11.84 9.10
N GLY A 249 10.79 -10.79 8.29
CA GLY A 249 12.05 -10.45 7.64
C GLY A 249 11.87 -9.93 6.21
N TRP A 250 12.85 -10.13 5.37
CA TRP A 250 12.84 -9.62 4.02
C TRP A 250 13.64 -10.50 3.06
N TRP A 251 13.28 -10.49 1.78
CA TRP A 251 14.04 -11.11 0.69
C TRP A 251 14.83 -10.05 -0.05
N GLU A 252 16.14 -10.21 -0.04
CA GLU A 252 17.10 -9.35 -0.75
C GLU A 252 16.97 -9.55 -2.25
N GLN A 253 16.68 -8.47 -2.98
CA GLN A 253 16.62 -8.52 -4.43
C GLN A 253 18.01 -8.77 -5.02
N PRO A 254 18.21 -9.84 -5.83
CA PRO A 254 19.50 -10.10 -6.43
C PRO A 254 19.86 -9.06 -7.50
N GLU A 255 21.16 -8.85 -7.74
CA GLU A 255 21.66 -7.96 -8.79
C GLU A 255 21.08 -8.30 -10.18
N GLN A 256 20.88 -9.59 -10.45
CA GLN A 256 20.25 -10.08 -11.67
C GLN A 256 19.01 -10.90 -11.33
N LEU A 257 17.85 -10.44 -11.79
CA LEU A 257 16.60 -11.17 -11.65
C LEU A 257 16.64 -12.43 -12.52
N THR A 258 16.46 -13.58 -11.87
CA THR A 258 16.39 -14.91 -12.46
C THR A 258 15.23 -15.68 -11.88
N ASP A 259 14.91 -16.86 -12.40
CA ASP A 259 13.88 -17.75 -11.83
C ASP A 259 14.40 -18.55 -10.60
N LYS A 260 15.34 -17.95 -9.83
CA LYS A 260 15.84 -18.51 -8.58
C LYS A 260 15.27 -17.73 -7.39
N PRO A 261 14.97 -18.41 -6.28
CA PRO A 261 14.60 -17.77 -5.04
C PRO A 261 15.65 -16.78 -4.54
N TRP A 262 15.20 -15.71 -3.91
CA TRP A 262 16.04 -14.66 -3.33
C TRP A 262 16.53 -15.07 -1.95
N ARG A 263 17.59 -14.44 -1.47
CA ARG A 263 18.11 -14.64 -0.13
C ARG A 263 17.16 -14.05 0.90
N PHE A 264 16.72 -14.87 1.86
CA PHE A 264 15.88 -14.42 2.98
C PHE A 264 16.74 -14.03 4.19
N HIS A 265 16.45 -12.84 4.74
CA HIS A 265 17.02 -12.33 5.98
C HIS A 265 15.93 -12.32 7.04
N SER A 266 16.09 -13.14 8.07
CA SER A 266 15.13 -13.20 9.17
C SER A 266 15.24 -11.96 10.07
N ALA A 267 14.12 -11.32 10.36
CA ALA A 267 13.99 -10.21 11.28
C ALA A 267 12.61 -10.24 11.94
N ASN A 268 12.51 -9.77 13.18
CA ASN A 268 11.21 -9.60 13.81
C ASN A 268 10.71 -8.16 13.54
N LEU A 269 9.83 -8.00 12.55
CA LEU A 269 9.21 -6.73 12.17
C LEU A 269 7.77 -6.60 12.73
N GLY A 270 7.48 -7.35 13.78
CA GLY A 270 6.32 -7.17 14.64
C GLY A 270 5.11 -8.05 14.36
N ASP A 271 3.98 -7.59 14.88
CA ASP A 271 2.66 -8.23 14.79
C ASP A 271 2.11 -8.13 13.34
N PRO A 272 0.99 -8.82 13.03
CA PRO A 272 0.27 -8.64 11.78
C PRO A 272 0.07 -7.15 11.47
N ALA A 273 0.57 -6.72 10.34
CA ALA A 273 0.70 -5.33 9.95
C ALA A 273 -0.08 -5.04 8.66
N ALA A 274 -0.32 -3.75 8.36
CA ALA A 274 -0.72 -3.32 7.02
C ALA A 274 0.47 -3.37 6.06
N ASP A 275 0.54 -2.48 5.11
CA ASP A 275 1.70 -2.33 4.22
C ASP A 275 2.97 -2.00 5.01
N LEU A 276 4.12 -2.44 4.51
CA LEU A 276 5.43 -2.20 5.08
C LEU A 276 6.24 -1.26 4.18
N PHE A 277 6.81 -0.21 4.75
CA PHE A 277 7.57 0.81 4.01
C PHE A 277 9.00 0.91 4.53
N ALA A 278 9.97 0.85 3.61
CA ALA A 278 11.37 1.13 3.92
C ALA A 278 11.62 2.64 3.83
N VAL A 279 12.05 3.27 4.93
CA VAL A 279 12.28 4.72 5.02
C VAL A 279 13.18 5.05 6.20
N ASP A 280 14.17 5.94 6.01
CA ASP A 280 15.01 6.48 7.10
C ASP A 280 14.20 7.49 7.93
N ILE A 281 13.68 7.05 9.08
CA ILE A 281 12.85 7.88 9.97
C ILE A 281 13.69 8.64 10.98
N ASP A 282 14.73 8.02 11.52
CA ASP A 282 15.55 8.67 12.57
C ASP A 282 16.73 9.48 12.02
N GLY A 283 16.94 9.49 10.71
CA GLY A 283 17.95 10.31 10.04
C GLY A 283 19.37 9.76 10.15
N ASP A 284 19.52 8.46 10.44
CA ASP A 284 20.83 7.82 10.61
C ASP A 284 21.42 7.27 9.29
N GLY A 285 20.67 7.36 8.20
CA GLY A 285 21.08 6.94 6.86
C GLY A 285 20.76 5.48 6.52
N TYR A 286 20.09 4.74 7.41
CA TYR A 286 19.61 3.39 7.18
C TYR A 286 18.09 3.35 7.11
N ASN A 287 17.54 2.57 6.20
CA ASN A 287 16.09 2.48 6.08
C ASN A 287 15.46 1.63 7.19
N ASP A 288 14.60 2.26 7.96
CA ASP A 288 13.71 1.63 8.94
C ASP A 288 12.52 0.97 8.25
N VAL A 289 11.71 0.21 8.99
CA VAL A 289 10.46 -0.36 8.49
C VAL A 289 9.27 0.27 9.21
N LEU A 290 8.54 1.15 8.52
CA LEU A 290 7.31 1.79 9.01
C LEU A 290 6.10 0.92 8.72
N SER A 291 5.20 0.76 9.70
CA SER A 291 3.94 0.03 9.53
C SER A 291 2.89 0.37 10.59
N THR A 292 1.69 -0.22 10.43
CA THR A 292 0.53 -0.05 11.29
C THR A 292 -0.09 -1.40 11.66
N SER A 293 -0.87 -1.45 12.73
CA SER A 293 -1.45 -2.71 13.23
C SER A 293 -2.72 -3.12 12.47
N ALA A 294 -2.73 -4.31 11.87
CA ALA A 294 -3.91 -4.84 11.19
C ALA A 294 -5.07 -5.20 12.14
N HIS A 295 -4.79 -5.61 13.39
CA HIS A 295 -5.79 -6.17 14.31
C HIS A 295 -5.91 -5.47 15.66
N LYS A 296 -4.91 -4.65 16.01
CA LYS A 296 -4.83 -3.95 17.30
C LYS A 296 -4.64 -2.47 17.06
N PHE A 297 -4.38 -1.75 18.13
CA PHE A 297 -3.90 -0.38 18.03
C PHE A 297 -2.41 -0.35 17.68
N GLY A 298 -1.99 0.73 17.03
CA GLY A 298 -0.59 1.11 16.94
C GLY A 298 -0.11 1.45 15.53
N ILE A 299 0.74 2.46 15.52
CA ILE A 299 1.59 2.84 14.40
C ILE A 299 3.01 2.84 14.93
N TRP A 300 3.92 2.18 14.26
CA TRP A 300 5.30 2.02 14.68
C TRP A 300 6.26 1.95 13.50
N TYR A 301 7.55 2.13 13.80
CA TYR A 301 8.59 1.70 12.89
C TYR A 301 9.57 0.76 13.60
N HIS A 302 10.25 -0.05 12.84
CA HIS A 302 11.35 -0.86 13.32
C HIS A 302 12.64 -0.20 12.87
N ARG A 303 13.31 0.43 13.85
CA ARG A 303 14.58 1.11 13.66
C ARG A 303 15.62 0.09 13.24
N GLN A 304 16.25 0.31 12.10
CA GLN A 304 17.34 -0.51 11.63
C GLN A 304 18.63 -0.18 12.43
N ARG A 305 19.34 -1.23 12.80
CA ARG A 305 20.71 -1.16 13.29
C ARG A 305 21.59 -1.89 12.31
N PRO A 306 22.58 -1.20 11.69
CA PRO A 306 23.40 -1.79 10.67
C PRO A 306 24.16 -3.01 11.20
N ALA A 307 24.39 -3.97 10.33
CA ALA A 307 25.22 -5.12 10.65
C ALA A 307 26.67 -4.72 10.92
N ALA A 308 27.31 -5.41 11.84
CA ALA A 308 28.74 -5.15 12.14
C ALA A 308 29.68 -5.56 10.99
N THR A 309 29.23 -6.49 10.13
CA THR A 309 29.96 -6.96 8.94
C THR A 309 28.98 -7.15 7.78
N SER A 310 29.47 -7.12 6.54
CA SER A 310 28.66 -7.36 5.34
C SER A 310 28.04 -8.76 5.24
N GLU A 311 28.53 -9.71 6.04
CA GLU A 311 28.01 -11.09 6.07
C GLU A 311 26.80 -11.25 7.01
N GLN A 312 26.57 -10.29 7.90
CA GLN A 312 25.49 -10.27 8.87
C GLN A 312 24.29 -9.48 8.33
N SER A 313 23.10 -9.84 8.75
CA SER A 313 21.90 -9.04 8.50
C SER A 313 21.78 -7.93 9.54
N PRO A 314 21.17 -6.76 9.18
CA PRO A 314 20.84 -5.74 10.15
C PRO A 314 19.86 -6.28 11.19
N THR A 315 19.83 -5.67 12.36
CA THR A 315 18.85 -5.94 13.42
C THR A 315 17.85 -4.80 13.51
N PHE A 316 16.68 -5.06 14.11
CA PHE A 316 15.58 -4.10 14.15
C PHE A 316 15.05 -3.95 15.57
N GLU A 317 14.80 -2.71 15.98
CA GLU A 317 14.24 -2.34 17.27
C GLU A 317 12.88 -1.65 17.06
N LYS A 318 11.80 -2.16 17.67
CA LYS A 318 10.47 -1.56 17.55
C LYS A 318 10.37 -0.24 18.31
N VAL A 319 10.01 0.84 17.60
CA VAL A 319 9.71 2.16 18.14
C VAL A 319 8.24 2.48 17.89
N VAL A 320 7.45 2.63 18.93
CA VAL A 320 6.01 2.94 18.82
C VAL A 320 5.83 4.44 18.67
N LEU A 321 5.21 4.86 17.57
CA LEU A 321 4.89 6.27 17.30
C LEU A 321 3.55 6.68 17.93
N PHE A 322 2.50 5.90 17.66
CA PHE A 322 1.14 6.17 18.14
C PHE A 322 0.50 4.88 18.66
N PRO A 323 0.52 4.63 19.98
CA PRO A 323 0.06 3.36 20.54
C PRO A 323 -1.46 3.19 20.50
N GLU A 324 -2.24 4.28 20.45
CA GLU A 324 -3.71 4.24 20.62
C GLU A 324 -4.49 5.11 19.61
N LEU A 325 -3.83 5.67 18.59
CA LEU A 325 -4.45 6.59 17.64
C LEU A 325 -5.55 5.91 16.82
N VAL A 326 -5.23 4.76 16.26
CA VAL A 326 -6.09 4.00 15.35
C VAL A 326 -5.85 2.51 15.49
N SER A 327 -6.90 1.72 15.28
CA SER A 327 -6.85 0.24 15.30
C SER A 327 -7.36 -0.33 13.99
N GLU A 328 -7.07 -1.63 13.76
CA GLU A 328 -7.57 -2.39 12.62
C GLU A 328 -7.21 -1.75 11.26
N THR A 329 -5.99 -1.24 11.12
CA THR A 329 -5.49 -0.64 9.89
C THR A 329 -4.99 -1.74 8.95
N HIS A 330 -5.69 -1.99 7.83
CA HIS A 330 -5.34 -3.05 6.89
C HIS A 330 -4.64 -2.55 5.63
N ALA A 331 -4.57 -1.24 5.44
CA ALA A 331 -3.89 -0.60 4.33
C ALA A 331 -3.28 0.74 4.74
N ALA A 332 -2.21 1.12 4.06
CA ALA A 332 -1.55 2.40 4.23
C ALA A 332 -0.93 2.87 2.90
N HIS A 333 -0.74 4.17 2.75
CA HIS A 333 0.04 4.78 1.69
C HIS A 333 1.13 5.65 2.28
N PHE A 334 2.31 5.62 1.69
CA PHE A 334 3.42 6.49 2.05
C PHE A 334 3.74 7.41 0.88
N VAL A 335 3.09 8.58 0.86
CA VAL A 335 3.06 9.54 -0.26
C VAL A 335 3.17 10.97 0.25
N ASP A 336 3.69 11.86 -0.57
CA ASP A 336 3.72 13.30 -0.31
C ASP A 336 2.33 13.88 -0.62
N ILE A 337 1.44 13.94 0.39
CA ILE A 337 0.04 14.33 0.19
C ILE A 337 -0.14 15.85 0.16
N ASP A 338 0.74 16.60 0.80
CA ASP A 338 0.66 18.06 0.82
C ASP A 338 1.63 18.77 -0.12
N GLY A 339 2.46 18.01 -0.86
CA GLY A 339 3.36 18.53 -1.88
C GLY A 339 4.57 19.29 -1.30
N ASP A 340 4.96 19.00 -0.04
CA ASP A 340 6.11 19.64 0.60
C ASP A 340 7.46 18.94 0.31
N GLY A 341 7.43 17.83 -0.43
CA GLY A 341 8.59 17.04 -0.83
C GLY A 341 8.96 15.93 0.17
N LEU A 342 8.22 15.77 1.27
CA LEU A 342 8.40 14.73 2.25
C LEU A 342 7.19 13.78 2.23
N LYS A 343 7.44 12.47 2.18
CA LYS A 343 6.33 11.51 2.17
C LYS A 343 5.68 11.39 3.53
N ASP A 344 4.36 11.40 3.53
CA ASP A 344 3.46 11.25 4.67
C ASP A 344 2.89 9.84 4.76
N LEU A 345 2.38 9.46 5.94
CA LEU A 345 1.64 8.22 6.09
C LEU A 345 0.14 8.51 6.07
N VAL A 346 -0.57 7.94 5.10
CA VAL A 346 -2.04 7.96 5.03
C VAL A 346 -2.57 6.58 5.37
N THR A 347 -3.44 6.49 6.38
CA THR A 347 -4.04 5.22 6.80
C THR A 347 -5.37 5.47 7.52
N GLY A 348 -6.06 4.43 7.91
CA GLY A 348 -7.33 4.57 8.61
C GLY A 348 -7.81 3.28 9.22
N LYS A 349 -8.94 3.36 9.91
CA LYS A 349 -9.59 2.21 10.50
C LYS A 349 -10.39 1.44 9.45
N ARG A 350 -10.14 0.13 9.34
CA ARG A 350 -11.05 -0.79 8.64
C ARG A 350 -12.29 -1.02 9.51
N LYS A 351 -13.47 -0.78 8.97
CA LYS A 351 -14.72 -1.08 9.67
C LYS A 351 -14.92 -2.60 9.73
N TYR A 352 -14.94 -3.16 10.96
CA TYR A 352 -15.15 -4.59 11.24
C TYR A 352 -14.13 -5.53 10.58
N SER A 353 -12.87 -5.50 10.96
CA SER A 353 -11.92 -6.54 10.53
C SER A 353 -12.46 -7.94 10.85
N HIS A 354 -12.83 -8.19 12.10
CA HIS A 354 -13.42 -9.44 12.58
C HIS A 354 -14.71 -9.20 13.39
N GLY A 355 -15.64 -8.44 12.84
CA GLY A 355 -16.82 -7.98 13.54
C GLY A 355 -16.47 -7.03 14.68
N LEU A 356 -17.07 -7.23 15.87
CA LEU A 356 -16.80 -6.40 17.05
C LEU A 356 -15.78 -7.03 18.02
N ARG A 357 -14.94 -7.95 17.57
CA ARG A 357 -14.07 -8.73 18.44
C ARG A 357 -12.69 -8.09 18.65
N GLU A 358 -12.26 -7.22 17.77
CA GLU A 358 -10.95 -6.59 17.81
C GLU A 358 -10.92 -5.39 18.78
N PRO A 359 -9.77 -5.09 19.40
CA PRO A 359 -9.61 -3.88 20.19
C PRO A 359 -9.90 -2.64 19.35
N GLY A 360 -10.77 -1.76 19.87
CA GLY A 360 -11.18 -0.54 19.16
C GLY A 360 -12.21 -0.73 18.04
N ALA A 361 -12.79 -1.94 17.85
CA ALA A 361 -13.75 -2.23 16.78
C ALA A 361 -14.98 -1.30 16.77
N ALA A 362 -15.42 -0.83 17.94
CA ALA A 362 -16.55 0.10 18.08
C ALA A 362 -16.18 1.57 17.81
N MET A 363 -14.90 1.91 17.64
CA MET A 363 -14.47 3.28 17.39
C MET A 363 -14.93 3.76 16.01
N PRO A 364 -15.05 5.09 15.79
CA PRO A 364 -15.31 5.66 14.48
C PRO A 364 -14.32 5.16 13.43
N ALA A 365 -14.79 5.00 12.21
CA ALA A 365 -13.95 4.58 11.06
C ALA A 365 -13.20 5.78 10.48
N THR A 366 -12.26 6.30 11.26
CA THR A 366 -11.50 7.51 10.93
C THR A 366 -10.36 7.22 9.96
N ILE A 367 -10.15 8.13 9.01
CA ILE A 367 -9.00 8.16 8.12
C ILE A 367 -8.07 9.28 8.58
N TYR A 368 -6.79 8.96 8.70
CA TYR A 368 -5.75 9.88 9.14
C TYR A 368 -4.72 10.13 8.03
N TRP A 369 -4.24 11.35 8.00
CA TRP A 369 -3.01 11.78 7.39
C TRP A 369 -2.02 12.13 8.49
N LEU A 370 -0.92 11.43 8.57
CA LEU A 370 0.17 11.70 9.49
C LEU A 370 1.21 12.52 8.73
N LYS A 371 1.11 13.85 8.86
CA LYS A 371 2.04 14.78 8.22
C LYS A 371 3.44 14.56 8.74
N ALA A 372 4.36 14.26 7.84
CA ALA A 372 5.78 14.16 8.13
C ALA A 372 6.41 15.57 8.23
N THR A 373 7.30 15.74 9.17
CA THR A 373 8.09 16.97 9.32
C THR A 373 9.52 16.61 9.62
N ARG A 374 10.47 17.13 8.83
CA ARG A 374 11.90 16.90 9.08
C ARG A 374 12.38 17.76 10.23
N GLN A 375 13.05 17.15 11.18
CA GLN A 375 13.65 17.80 12.32
C GLN A 375 15.08 18.26 12.00
N SER A 376 15.65 19.10 12.85
CA SER A 376 17.01 19.63 12.69
C SER A 376 18.12 18.58 12.78
N ASP A 377 17.85 17.44 13.40
CA ASP A 377 18.75 16.28 13.49
C ASP A 377 18.59 15.29 12.31
N GLY A 378 17.74 15.62 11.34
CA GLY A 378 17.48 14.79 10.17
C GLY A 378 16.32 13.78 10.35
N SER A 379 15.86 13.56 11.57
CA SER A 379 14.74 12.64 11.86
C SER A 379 13.40 13.15 11.29
N ILE A 380 12.44 12.25 11.15
CA ILE A 380 11.07 12.55 10.74
C ILE A 380 10.15 12.45 11.96
N ARG A 381 9.37 13.52 12.19
CA ARG A 381 8.27 13.53 13.14
C ARG A 381 6.94 13.52 12.39
N PHE A 382 6.03 12.63 12.79
CA PHE A 382 4.68 12.57 12.26
C PHE A 382 3.68 13.33 13.14
N ILE A 383 2.77 14.09 12.51
CA ILE A 383 1.72 14.88 13.18
C ILE A 383 0.37 14.42 12.63
N PRO A 384 -0.48 13.77 13.45
CA PRO A 384 -1.78 13.28 12.98
C PRO A 384 -2.73 14.41 12.60
N GLN A 385 -3.33 14.27 11.42
CA GLN A 385 -4.42 15.10 10.90
C GLN A 385 -5.58 14.18 10.52
N VAL A 386 -6.81 14.63 10.71
CA VAL A 386 -8.00 13.87 10.33
C VAL A 386 -8.39 14.24 8.89
N ILE A 387 -8.51 13.23 8.02
CA ILE A 387 -9.08 13.38 6.67
C ILE A 387 -10.60 13.27 6.74
N ASP A 388 -11.12 12.21 7.36
CA ASP A 388 -12.54 11.98 7.56
C ASP A 388 -12.79 11.12 8.82
N GLU A 389 -13.87 11.42 9.55
CA GLU A 389 -14.13 10.76 10.84
C GLU A 389 -14.92 9.45 10.73
N ASP A 390 -15.59 9.17 9.61
CA ASP A 390 -16.52 8.03 9.53
C ASP A 390 -16.61 7.36 8.15
N SER A 391 -15.61 7.50 7.30
CA SER A 391 -15.55 6.75 6.03
C SER A 391 -14.80 5.44 6.18
N GLY A 392 -13.67 5.44 6.88
CA GLY A 392 -12.79 4.29 7.04
C GLY A 392 -12.10 3.86 5.74
N ILE A 393 -11.24 2.85 5.87
CA ILE A 393 -10.57 2.21 4.73
C ILE A 393 -11.01 0.75 4.59
N GLY A 394 -10.72 0.16 3.43
CA GLY A 394 -10.81 -1.28 3.20
C GLY A 394 -9.48 -1.99 3.47
N THR A 395 -9.28 -3.12 2.81
CA THR A 395 -7.97 -3.80 2.75
C THR A 395 -7.05 -3.18 1.71
N GLN A 396 -7.58 -2.31 0.85
CA GLN A 396 -6.85 -1.47 -0.08
C GLN A 396 -7.70 -0.23 -0.37
N PHE A 397 -7.07 0.94 -0.54
CA PHE A 397 -7.71 2.20 -0.94
C PHE A 397 -6.79 2.95 -1.92
N GLN A 398 -7.18 4.12 -2.41
CA GLN A 398 -6.39 4.92 -3.33
C GLN A 398 -6.10 6.31 -2.75
N VAL A 399 -4.88 6.78 -2.97
CA VAL A 399 -4.46 8.17 -2.78
C VAL A 399 -3.98 8.68 -4.14
N VAL A 400 -4.83 9.44 -4.82
CA VAL A 400 -4.66 9.82 -6.23
C VAL A 400 -5.43 11.09 -6.53
N ASP A 401 -4.95 11.91 -7.49
CA ASP A 401 -5.71 13.05 -8.01
C ASP A 401 -6.88 12.56 -8.87
N VAL A 402 -8.11 12.64 -8.33
CA VAL A 402 -9.32 12.14 -9.01
C VAL A 402 -9.93 13.20 -9.93
N ASN A 403 -9.77 14.47 -9.57
CA ASN A 403 -10.46 15.57 -10.27
C ASN A 403 -9.56 16.36 -11.23
N GLY A 404 -8.25 16.02 -11.29
CA GLY A 404 -7.28 16.66 -12.18
C GLY A 404 -6.81 18.04 -11.72
N ASP A 405 -6.93 18.35 -10.41
CA ASP A 405 -6.51 19.65 -9.85
C ASP A 405 -5.06 19.66 -9.32
N GLY A 406 -4.37 18.52 -9.41
CA GLY A 406 -2.98 18.35 -8.99
C GLY A 406 -2.83 18.07 -7.49
N LEU A 407 -3.92 17.89 -6.75
CA LEU A 407 -3.91 17.51 -5.34
C LEU A 407 -4.25 16.02 -5.18
N LEU A 408 -3.63 15.36 -4.21
CA LEU A 408 -3.93 13.96 -3.94
C LEU A 408 -5.20 13.83 -3.09
N ASP A 409 -6.16 13.10 -3.61
CA ASP A 409 -7.43 12.77 -2.97
C ASP A 409 -7.39 11.39 -2.35
N VAL A 410 -8.39 11.06 -1.51
CA VAL A 410 -8.57 9.72 -0.94
C VAL A 410 -9.85 9.09 -1.47
N VAL A 411 -9.74 7.91 -2.07
CA VAL A 411 -10.89 7.10 -2.50
C VAL A 411 -10.87 5.78 -1.76
N THR A 412 -11.99 5.42 -1.13
CA THR A 412 -12.10 4.20 -0.33
C THR A 412 -13.39 3.45 -0.60
N SER A 413 -13.32 2.12 -0.53
CA SER A 413 -14.48 1.23 -0.50
C SER A 413 -14.31 0.23 0.64
N ASN A 414 -15.33 0.09 1.45
CA ASN A 414 -15.34 -0.78 2.61
C ASN A 414 -16.77 -1.07 3.08
N LYS A 415 -16.92 -1.62 4.28
CA LYS A 415 -18.22 -1.95 4.88
C LYS A 415 -19.11 -0.74 5.22
N LYS A 416 -18.60 0.50 5.07
CA LYS A 416 -19.35 1.75 5.19
C LYS A 416 -19.87 2.25 3.83
N GLY A 417 -19.44 1.65 2.74
CA GLY A 417 -19.76 2.07 1.37
C GLY A 417 -18.56 2.56 0.57
N VAL A 418 -18.83 3.33 -0.47
CA VAL A 418 -17.83 3.91 -1.38
C VAL A 418 -17.78 5.41 -1.18
N HIS A 419 -16.60 5.92 -0.85
CA HIS A 419 -16.39 7.32 -0.52
C HIS A 419 -15.22 7.90 -1.33
N MET A 420 -15.42 9.11 -1.81
CA MET A 420 -14.40 9.96 -2.42
C MET A 420 -14.23 11.20 -1.54
N ILE A 421 -13.00 11.52 -1.17
CA ILE A 421 -12.67 12.60 -0.24
C ILE A 421 -11.63 13.47 -0.92
N LEU A 422 -12.09 14.59 -1.50
CA LEU A 422 -11.26 15.51 -2.26
C LEU A 422 -10.48 16.42 -1.33
N GLN A 423 -9.17 16.51 -1.57
CA GLN A 423 -8.33 17.53 -0.97
C GLN A 423 -8.68 18.90 -1.53
N GLN A 424 -8.72 19.91 -0.69
CA GLN A 424 -8.94 21.29 -1.08
C GLN A 424 -7.96 22.21 -0.34
N ARG A 425 -7.54 23.29 -0.99
CA ARG A 425 -6.68 24.32 -0.38
C ARG A 425 -7.37 25.66 -0.40
N LYS A 426 -7.14 26.47 0.67
CA LYS A 426 -7.63 27.87 0.73
C LYS A 426 -6.66 28.80 0.01
#